data_d44b636bcc65c70950eb9d41620c2c4d
#
_entry.id   d44b636bcc65c70950eb9d41620c2c4d
#
_cell.length_a   1.000
_cell.length_b   1.000
_cell.length_c   1.000
_cell.angle_alpha   90.00
_cell.angle_beta   90.00
_cell.angle_gamma   90.00
#
_symmetry.space_group_name_H-M   'P 1'
#
loop_
_entity.id
_entity.type
_entity.pdbx_description
1 polymer ?
#
loop_
_entity_poly.entity_id
_entity_poly.type
_entity_poly.pdbx_seq_one_letter_code
_entity_poly.pdbx_strand_id
1 'polypeptide(L)'
;MQTIQDQLDHFSRRDFLYEGQAYQDFLQCALRLVGSEFGYFHLYDSDTSELHLTVWSNAVLQHCTTSHDGHYSISKAGIWADSIRQNKTVVHNDYEAMMRKGSLPEGHFRLSRHMSTPIRQGDRVVAVIGAGNRELPYLDAEISNWESFVQRGFPILQQKVEAIGIRRIEKNLQLKNEDVQELLIGMVTALTQASSLRDEYTALHEKHVSELSVEIGKQLGMSEHELLGLRLGGLVHDIGKMAVPSEILNKIGELLPAEIAMIRIHPEMGAKIFAHLRTPWPLIEMIEQHHERIDGSGYPKGLRNEQIALEARIIAVADVYDSMSTN
;
A
#
# COMPACT_ATOMS: atom_id res chain seq x y z
N MET A 1 -3.25 -39.01 17.63
CA MET A 1 -4.07 -37.76 17.58
C MET A 1 -3.15 -36.58 17.73
N GLN A 2 -3.24 -35.61 16.85
CA GLN A 2 -2.49 -34.34 16.98
C GLN A 2 -3.10 -33.55 18.14
N THR A 3 -2.26 -32.99 19.00
CA THR A 3 -2.73 -32.23 20.17
C THR A 3 -3.19 -30.81 19.76
N ILE A 4 -3.95 -30.14 20.63
CA ILE A 4 -4.32 -28.72 20.43
C ILE A 4 -3.06 -27.87 20.25
N GLN A 5 -2.04 -28.15 21.07
CA GLN A 5 -0.78 -27.39 21.01
C GLN A 5 -0.08 -27.57 19.68
N ASP A 6 -0.04 -28.80 19.13
CA ASP A 6 0.55 -29.05 17.79
C ASP A 6 -0.14 -28.25 16.71
N GLN A 7 -1.48 -28.15 16.72
CA GLN A 7 -2.25 -27.38 15.75
C GLN A 7 -2.08 -25.87 15.92
N LEU A 8 -2.01 -25.37 17.16
CA LEU A 8 -1.74 -23.96 17.42
C LEU A 8 -0.32 -23.57 16.99
N ASP A 9 0.68 -24.40 17.29
CA ASP A 9 2.06 -24.16 16.89
C ASP A 9 2.22 -24.23 15.37
N HIS A 10 1.57 -25.18 14.71
CA HIS A 10 1.53 -25.26 13.26
C HIS A 10 0.96 -23.98 12.64
N PHE A 11 -0.22 -23.56 13.10
CA PHE A 11 -0.89 -22.37 12.58
C PHE A 11 -0.12 -21.07 12.89
N SER A 12 0.46 -20.95 14.08
CA SER A 12 1.20 -19.74 14.49
C SER A 12 2.46 -19.49 13.67
N ARG A 13 3.17 -20.57 13.25
CA ARG A 13 4.42 -20.49 12.46
C ARG A 13 4.23 -20.22 10.98
N ARG A 14 2.99 -20.35 10.47
CA ARG A 14 2.72 -20.15 9.03
C ARG A 14 2.52 -18.68 8.70
N ASP A 15 3.07 -18.28 7.57
CA ASP A 15 2.77 -17.00 6.93
C ASP A 15 1.78 -17.19 5.78
N PHE A 16 0.97 -16.17 5.54
CA PHE A 16 -0.08 -16.20 4.52
C PHE A 16 0.02 -14.96 3.64
N LEU A 17 -0.27 -15.14 2.35
CA LEU A 17 -0.26 -14.06 1.37
C LEU A 17 -1.55 -13.24 1.37
N TYR A 18 -2.69 -13.89 1.67
CA TYR A 18 -4.00 -13.26 1.73
C TYR A 18 -4.90 -13.93 2.78
N GLU A 19 -5.89 -13.19 3.23
CA GLU A 19 -6.76 -13.54 4.36
C GLU A 19 -7.43 -14.91 4.20
N GLY A 20 -7.92 -15.24 2.99
CA GLY A 20 -8.56 -16.53 2.70
C GLY A 20 -7.67 -17.73 3.00
N GLN A 21 -6.34 -17.64 2.80
CA GLN A 21 -5.42 -18.72 3.18
C GLN A 21 -5.35 -18.89 4.70
N ALA A 22 -5.35 -17.78 5.46
CA ALA A 22 -5.33 -17.85 6.91
C ALA A 22 -6.61 -18.48 7.47
N TYR A 23 -7.78 -18.07 6.97
CA TYR A 23 -9.06 -18.67 7.34
C TYR A 23 -9.12 -20.16 6.99
N GLN A 24 -8.65 -20.52 5.80
CA GLN A 24 -8.65 -21.92 5.32
C GLN A 24 -7.75 -22.79 6.18
N ASP A 25 -6.53 -22.35 6.51
CA ASP A 25 -5.60 -23.11 7.34
C ASP A 25 -6.09 -23.24 8.78
N PHE A 26 -6.66 -22.17 9.34
CA PHE A 26 -7.30 -22.21 10.66
C PHE A 26 -8.43 -23.25 10.71
N LEU A 27 -9.31 -23.24 9.70
CA LEU A 27 -10.37 -24.24 9.57
C LEU A 27 -9.79 -25.66 9.50
N GLN A 28 -8.77 -25.90 8.68
CA GLN A 28 -8.14 -27.21 8.52
C GLN A 28 -7.50 -27.70 9.84
N CYS A 29 -6.85 -26.80 10.58
CA CYS A 29 -6.29 -27.14 11.90
C CYS A 29 -7.39 -27.58 12.88
N ALA A 30 -8.52 -26.88 12.90
CA ALA A 30 -9.67 -27.24 13.72
C ALA A 30 -10.27 -28.60 13.33
N LEU A 31 -10.47 -28.82 12.02
CA LEU A 31 -11.05 -30.08 11.50
C LEU A 31 -10.21 -31.32 11.83
N ARG A 32 -8.86 -31.19 11.81
CA ARG A 32 -7.95 -32.30 12.18
C ARG A 32 -8.13 -32.76 13.62
N LEU A 33 -8.48 -31.86 14.54
CA LEU A 33 -8.68 -32.19 15.97
C LEU A 33 -9.89 -33.07 16.19
N VAL A 34 -10.91 -32.97 15.33
CA VAL A 34 -12.16 -33.71 15.46
C VAL A 34 -12.33 -34.80 14.40
N GLY A 35 -11.33 -34.98 13.53
CA GLY A 35 -11.36 -35.99 12.47
C GLY A 35 -12.50 -35.78 11.48
N SER A 36 -12.78 -34.53 11.11
CA SER A 36 -13.81 -34.15 10.17
C SER A 36 -13.17 -33.59 8.88
N GLU A 37 -13.70 -33.93 7.72
CA GLU A 37 -13.23 -33.38 6.44
C GLU A 37 -14.09 -32.21 5.97
N PHE A 38 -15.35 -32.18 6.37
CA PHE A 38 -16.32 -31.14 6.01
C PHE A 38 -16.34 -30.07 7.09
N GLY A 39 -16.24 -28.82 6.67
CA GLY A 39 -16.33 -27.69 7.58
C GLY A 39 -16.39 -26.35 6.87
N TYR A 40 -16.66 -25.34 7.67
CA TYR A 40 -16.79 -23.96 7.23
C TYR A 40 -16.30 -23.01 8.33
N PHE A 41 -15.89 -21.82 7.89
CA PHE A 41 -15.64 -20.66 8.75
C PHE A 41 -16.27 -19.44 8.08
N HIS A 42 -17.15 -18.74 8.79
CA HIS A 42 -17.85 -17.57 8.30
C HIS A 42 -17.77 -16.43 9.28
N LEU A 43 -17.54 -15.24 8.77
CA LEU A 43 -17.63 -14.03 9.57
C LEU A 43 -19.11 -13.68 9.82
N TYR A 44 -19.41 -13.13 10.96
CA TYR A 44 -20.74 -12.71 11.36
C TYR A 44 -20.74 -11.26 11.82
N ASP A 45 -21.61 -10.47 11.23
CA ASP A 45 -21.88 -9.11 11.68
C ASP A 45 -23.09 -9.12 12.60
N SER A 46 -22.85 -8.87 13.90
CA SER A 46 -23.90 -8.82 14.90
C SER A 46 -24.82 -7.61 14.78
N ASP A 47 -24.40 -6.51 14.14
CA ASP A 47 -25.18 -5.28 14.00
C ASP A 47 -26.20 -5.42 12.87
N THR A 48 -25.83 -6.05 11.76
CA THR A 48 -26.73 -6.34 10.62
C THR A 48 -27.39 -7.70 10.70
N SER A 49 -26.91 -8.59 11.58
CA SER A 49 -27.32 -9.99 11.65
C SER A 49 -27.06 -10.78 10.36
N GLU A 50 -26.00 -10.43 9.63
CA GLU A 50 -25.59 -11.04 8.39
C GLU A 50 -24.38 -11.94 8.55
N LEU A 51 -24.38 -13.05 7.80
CA LEU A 51 -23.26 -13.97 7.66
C LEU A 51 -22.53 -13.71 6.36
N HIS A 52 -21.23 -13.54 6.46
CA HIS A 52 -20.33 -13.45 5.31
C HIS A 52 -19.69 -14.82 5.10
N LEU A 53 -20.06 -15.51 4.02
CA LEU A 53 -19.50 -16.82 3.69
C LEU A 53 -18.03 -16.67 3.32
N THR A 54 -17.14 -17.05 4.24
CA THR A 54 -15.71 -16.75 4.11
C THR A 54 -14.94 -17.89 3.47
N VAL A 55 -14.94 -19.06 4.12
CA VAL A 55 -14.27 -20.26 3.59
C VAL A 55 -15.04 -21.54 3.90
N TRP A 56 -14.89 -22.50 2.99
CA TRP A 56 -15.36 -23.88 3.11
C TRP A 56 -14.18 -24.84 3.03
N SER A 57 -14.24 -26.00 3.67
CA SER A 57 -13.21 -27.02 3.44
C SER A 57 -13.25 -27.52 1.99
N ASN A 58 -12.10 -28.03 1.51
CA ASN A 58 -12.00 -28.56 0.16
C ASN A 58 -13.02 -29.67 -0.13
N ALA A 59 -13.33 -30.51 0.87
CA ALA A 59 -14.33 -31.55 0.75
C ALA A 59 -15.73 -30.98 0.48
N VAL A 60 -16.10 -29.84 1.11
CA VAL A 60 -17.37 -29.14 0.82
C VAL A 60 -17.39 -28.65 -0.62
N LEU A 61 -16.32 -27.97 -1.06
CA LEU A 61 -16.25 -27.39 -2.41
C LEU A 61 -16.34 -28.44 -3.53
N GLN A 62 -15.87 -29.66 -3.27
CA GLN A 62 -15.95 -30.77 -4.22
C GLN A 62 -17.35 -31.40 -4.34
N HIS A 63 -18.16 -31.33 -3.29
CA HIS A 63 -19.44 -32.03 -3.20
C HIS A 63 -20.67 -31.11 -3.18
N CYS A 64 -20.49 -29.79 -3.08
CA CYS A 64 -21.58 -28.82 -3.03
C CYS A 64 -21.65 -28.03 -4.34
N THR A 65 -22.83 -28.04 -4.98
CA THR A 65 -23.09 -27.33 -6.25
C THR A 65 -23.97 -26.09 -6.06
N THR A 66 -24.28 -25.73 -4.81
CA THR A 66 -25.08 -24.52 -4.51
C THR A 66 -24.34 -23.24 -4.91
N SER A 67 -25.06 -22.26 -5.44
CA SER A 67 -24.55 -20.91 -5.66
C SER A 67 -24.16 -20.29 -4.30
N HIS A 68 -22.91 -19.87 -4.19
CA HIS A 68 -22.41 -19.22 -2.99
C HIS A 68 -22.65 -17.71 -3.10
N ASP A 69 -23.90 -17.27 -2.83
CA ASP A 69 -24.15 -15.85 -2.56
C ASP A 69 -23.39 -15.48 -1.29
N GLY A 70 -22.47 -14.51 -1.39
CA GLY A 70 -21.48 -14.21 -0.35
C GLY A 70 -22.04 -13.74 0.98
N HIS A 71 -23.37 -13.42 1.06
CA HIS A 71 -24.03 -12.89 2.26
C HIS A 71 -25.45 -13.41 2.39
N TYR A 72 -25.87 -13.77 3.59
CA TYR A 72 -27.28 -13.97 3.91
C TYR A 72 -27.61 -13.79 5.40
N SER A 73 -28.85 -13.38 5.66
CA SER A 73 -29.33 -13.14 7.01
C SER A 73 -29.40 -14.44 7.83
N ILE A 74 -29.01 -14.37 9.11
CA ILE A 74 -29.12 -15.49 10.03
C ILE A 74 -30.55 -16.01 10.20
N SER A 75 -31.55 -15.17 9.95
CA SER A 75 -32.96 -15.56 9.99
C SER A 75 -33.33 -16.62 8.94
N LYS A 76 -32.59 -16.66 7.82
CA LYS A 76 -32.77 -17.64 6.75
C LYS A 76 -31.87 -18.86 6.92
N ALA A 77 -30.91 -18.81 7.82
CA ALA A 77 -29.99 -19.91 8.08
C ALA A 77 -30.71 -21.07 8.80
N GLY A 78 -30.40 -22.30 8.39
CA GLY A 78 -30.90 -23.52 9.01
C GLY A 78 -30.38 -23.74 10.44
N ILE A 79 -30.57 -24.96 10.95
CA ILE A 79 -30.12 -25.37 12.31
C ILE A 79 -28.60 -25.33 12.48
N TRP A 80 -27.83 -25.30 11.39
CA TRP A 80 -26.38 -25.17 11.41
C TRP A 80 -25.92 -23.83 12.03
N ALA A 81 -26.76 -22.80 12.03
CA ALA A 81 -26.49 -21.51 12.65
C ALA A 81 -27.04 -21.37 14.09
N ASP A 82 -27.52 -22.46 14.67
CA ASP A 82 -28.07 -22.46 16.03
C ASP A 82 -27.03 -22.10 17.09
N SER A 83 -25.75 -22.34 16.84
CA SER A 83 -24.66 -21.90 17.71
C SER A 83 -24.62 -20.38 17.88
N ILE A 84 -24.87 -19.62 16.82
CA ILE A 84 -24.96 -18.14 16.89
C ILE A 84 -26.19 -17.73 17.69
N ARG A 85 -27.36 -18.34 17.42
CA ARG A 85 -28.63 -18.03 18.10
C ARG A 85 -28.60 -18.35 19.58
N GLN A 86 -27.95 -19.47 19.95
CA GLN A 86 -27.83 -19.95 21.34
C GLN A 86 -26.57 -19.42 22.03
N ASN A 87 -25.68 -18.76 21.29
CA ASN A 87 -24.40 -18.23 21.77
C ASN A 87 -23.53 -19.28 22.49
N LYS A 88 -23.54 -20.51 22.00
CA LYS A 88 -22.75 -21.66 22.51
C LYS A 88 -22.47 -22.67 21.41
N THR A 89 -21.53 -23.57 21.66
CA THR A 89 -21.32 -24.73 20.79
C THR A 89 -22.59 -25.60 20.75
N VAL A 90 -23.01 -25.95 19.54
CA VAL A 90 -24.16 -26.82 19.29
C VAL A 90 -23.70 -28.03 18.51
N VAL A 91 -24.09 -29.21 18.97
CA VAL A 91 -23.77 -30.51 18.37
C VAL A 91 -25.03 -31.26 17.99
N HIS A 92 -25.08 -31.70 16.76
CA HIS A 92 -26.14 -32.54 16.21
C HIS A 92 -25.53 -33.86 15.76
N ASN A 93 -25.51 -34.86 16.60
CA ASN A 93 -25.01 -36.23 16.27
C ASN A 93 -25.96 -37.01 15.37
N ASP A 94 -27.21 -36.58 15.27
CA ASP A 94 -28.20 -37.06 14.31
C ASP A 94 -28.86 -35.86 13.64
N TYR A 95 -28.17 -35.29 12.63
CA TYR A 95 -28.61 -34.07 11.96
C TYR A 95 -29.87 -34.30 11.11
N GLU A 96 -29.99 -35.51 10.52
CA GLU A 96 -31.13 -35.85 9.65
C GLU A 96 -32.45 -35.91 10.44
N ALA A 97 -32.43 -36.44 11.66
CA ALA A 97 -33.62 -36.49 12.51
C ALA A 97 -34.14 -35.10 12.93
N MET A 98 -33.23 -34.11 12.96
CA MET A 98 -33.57 -32.72 13.38
C MET A 98 -33.98 -31.83 12.24
N MET A 99 -33.77 -32.24 10.98
CA MET A 99 -34.08 -31.41 9.81
C MET A 99 -35.60 -31.25 9.65
N ARG A 100 -36.07 -29.98 9.65
CA ARG A 100 -37.39 -29.65 9.09
C ARG A 100 -37.32 -29.80 7.57
N LYS A 101 -38.33 -30.40 6.95
CA LYS A 101 -38.41 -30.57 5.48
C LYS A 101 -38.19 -29.21 4.81
N GLY A 102 -37.17 -29.11 3.93
CA GLY A 102 -36.85 -27.91 3.16
C GLY A 102 -35.77 -27.00 3.76
N SER A 103 -35.00 -27.43 4.77
CA SER A 103 -34.00 -26.59 5.45
C SER A 103 -32.61 -26.51 4.79
N LEU A 104 -32.34 -27.30 3.76
CA LEU A 104 -31.11 -27.21 2.96
C LEU A 104 -31.42 -26.71 1.55
N PRO A 105 -30.60 -25.81 0.99
CA PRO A 105 -30.73 -25.41 -0.42
C PRO A 105 -30.58 -26.59 -1.38
N GLU A 106 -31.18 -26.50 -2.56
CA GLU A 106 -31.01 -27.49 -3.62
C GLU A 106 -29.52 -27.56 -4.03
N GLY A 107 -28.98 -28.76 -4.16
CA GLY A 107 -27.54 -28.98 -4.45
C GLY A 107 -26.62 -29.02 -3.22
N HIS A 108 -27.16 -28.86 -2.02
CA HIS A 108 -26.36 -29.02 -0.79
C HIS A 108 -26.14 -30.50 -0.47
N PHE A 109 -24.91 -30.89 -0.10
CA PHE A 109 -24.65 -32.27 0.31
C PHE A 109 -25.35 -32.60 1.64
N ARG A 110 -25.64 -33.89 1.82
CA ARG A 110 -26.36 -34.38 3.01
C ARG A 110 -25.47 -34.30 4.24
N LEU A 111 -25.99 -33.68 5.32
CA LEU A 111 -25.35 -33.67 6.63
C LEU A 111 -25.91 -34.78 7.50
N SER A 112 -25.05 -35.67 8.00
CA SER A 112 -25.39 -36.71 8.98
C SER A 112 -25.10 -36.24 10.40
N ARG A 113 -24.00 -35.58 10.60
CA ARG A 113 -23.56 -34.98 11.88
C ARG A 113 -23.05 -33.56 11.66
N HIS A 114 -23.23 -32.74 12.65
CA HIS A 114 -22.82 -31.35 12.57
C HIS A 114 -22.46 -30.83 13.95
N MET A 115 -21.40 -30.03 14.02
CA MET A 115 -21.01 -29.27 15.18
C MET A 115 -20.68 -27.83 14.73
N SER A 116 -21.15 -26.84 15.46
CA SER A 116 -20.78 -25.45 15.22
C SER A 116 -20.51 -24.71 16.52
N THR A 117 -19.56 -23.78 16.45
CA THR A 117 -19.13 -22.96 17.59
C THR A 117 -19.12 -21.51 17.19
N PRO A 118 -19.80 -20.62 17.94
CA PRO A 118 -19.73 -19.20 17.73
C PRO A 118 -18.40 -18.69 18.28
N ILE A 119 -17.76 -17.79 17.54
CA ILE A 119 -16.51 -17.15 17.95
C ILE A 119 -16.86 -15.75 18.44
N ARG A 120 -16.37 -15.42 19.63
CA ARG A 120 -16.71 -14.17 20.32
C ARG A 120 -15.50 -13.26 20.46
N GLN A 121 -15.79 -11.97 20.36
CA GLN A 121 -14.88 -10.90 20.74
C GLN A 121 -15.59 -10.00 21.77
N GLY A 122 -15.19 -10.11 23.03
CA GLY A 122 -15.97 -9.56 24.13
C GLY A 122 -17.34 -10.24 24.22
N ASP A 123 -18.41 -9.43 24.24
CA ASP A 123 -19.78 -9.92 24.31
C ASP A 123 -20.43 -10.19 22.95
N ARG A 124 -19.76 -9.86 21.85
CA ARG A 124 -20.32 -10.01 20.48
C ARG A 124 -19.81 -11.30 19.82
N VAL A 125 -20.71 -11.96 19.09
CA VAL A 125 -20.31 -13.02 18.16
C VAL A 125 -19.81 -12.34 16.90
N VAL A 126 -18.60 -12.72 16.44
CA VAL A 126 -17.93 -12.14 15.25
C VAL A 126 -17.69 -13.14 14.14
N ALA A 127 -17.79 -14.42 14.44
CA ALA A 127 -17.66 -15.50 13.46
C ALA A 127 -18.32 -16.78 13.94
N VAL A 128 -18.46 -17.73 13.05
CA VAL A 128 -18.87 -19.11 13.34
C VAL A 128 -17.96 -20.08 12.61
N ILE A 129 -17.58 -21.14 13.29
CA ILE A 129 -16.84 -22.25 12.71
C ILE A 129 -17.64 -23.54 12.90
N GLY A 130 -17.70 -24.38 11.88
CA GLY A 130 -18.43 -25.63 11.94
C GLY A 130 -17.69 -26.78 11.30
N ALA A 131 -18.00 -27.99 11.78
CA ALA A 131 -17.55 -29.28 11.28
C ALA A 131 -18.74 -30.19 10.99
N GLY A 132 -18.63 -31.04 9.99
CA GLY A 132 -19.71 -31.95 9.58
C GLY A 132 -19.23 -33.30 9.08
N ASN A 133 -20.17 -34.23 9.01
CA ASN A 133 -20.05 -35.55 8.36
C ASN A 133 -18.89 -36.43 8.86
N ARG A 134 -18.57 -36.33 10.14
CA ARG A 134 -17.69 -37.31 10.79
C ARG A 134 -18.36 -38.69 10.86
N GLU A 135 -17.59 -39.77 10.73
CA GLU A 135 -18.11 -41.15 10.79
C GLU A 135 -18.69 -41.54 12.14
N LEU A 136 -18.08 -41.04 13.23
CA LEU A 136 -18.51 -41.32 14.62
C LEU A 136 -19.13 -40.05 15.25
N PRO A 137 -20.00 -40.22 16.27
CA PRO A 137 -20.51 -39.09 17.04
C PRO A 137 -19.38 -38.24 17.65
N TYR A 138 -19.61 -36.92 17.73
CA TYR A 138 -18.71 -36.02 18.47
C TYR A 138 -18.82 -36.32 19.98
N LEU A 139 -17.67 -36.55 20.62
CA LEU A 139 -17.56 -36.82 22.05
C LEU A 139 -17.20 -35.55 22.82
N ASP A 140 -17.58 -35.48 24.12
CA ASP A 140 -17.35 -34.30 24.95
C ASP A 140 -15.86 -33.86 25.00
N ALA A 141 -14.93 -34.81 25.05
CA ALA A 141 -13.50 -34.50 25.04
C ALA A 141 -13.04 -33.84 23.73
N GLU A 142 -13.62 -34.23 22.61
CA GLU A 142 -13.29 -33.68 21.29
C GLU A 142 -13.92 -32.29 21.10
N ILE A 143 -15.14 -32.11 21.59
CA ILE A 143 -15.82 -30.82 21.65
C ILE A 143 -15.01 -29.84 22.49
N SER A 144 -14.53 -30.25 23.66
CA SER A 144 -13.67 -29.42 24.53
C SER A 144 -12.34 -29.05 23.83
N ASN A 145 -11.73 -30.00 23.12
CA ASN A 145 -10.51 -29.74 22.35
C ASN A 145 -10.75 -28.75 21.21
N TRP A 146 -11.85 -28.89 20.48
CA TRP A 146 -12.28 -27.97 19.43
C TRP A 146 -12.52 -26.55 19.98
N GLU A 147 -13.30 -26.41 21.04
CA GLU A 147 -13.57 -25.12 21.70
C GLU A 147 -12.29 -24.45 22.19
N SER A 148 -11.42 -25.23 22.84
CA SER A 148 -10.12 -24.73 23.33
C SER A 148 -9.23 -24.24 22.16
N PHE A 149 -9.18 -24.97 21.05
CA PHE A 149 -8.44 -24.55 19.86
C PHE A 149 -9.03 -23.25 19.26
N VAL A 150 -10.35 -23.19 19.09
CA VAL A 150 -11.04 -22.03 18.53
C VAL A 150 -10.79 -20.80 19.40
N GLN A 151 -10.96 -20.93 20.71
CA GLN A 151 -10.77 -19.81 21.64
C GLN A 151 -9.32 -19.29 21.66
N ARG A 152 -8.34 -20.19 21.66
CA ARG A 152 -6.91 -19.84 21.73
C ARG A 152 -6.33 -19.45 20.37
N GLY A 153 -6.81 -20.05 19.30
CA GLY A 153 -6.31 -19.84 17.93
C GLY A 153 -6.92 -18.63 17.24
N PHE A 154 -8.15 -18.24 17.56
CA PHE A 154 -8.80 -17.12 16.91
C PHE A 154 -8.07 -15.77 17.09
N PRO A 155 -7.55 -15.41 18.27
CA PRO A 155 -6.70 -14.22 18.40
C PRO A 155 -5.46 -14.25 17.50
N ILE A 156 -4.84 -15.43 17.31
CA ILE A 156 -3.72 -15.61 16.39
C ILE A 156 -4.16 -15.38 14.93
N LEU A 157 -5.32 -15.93 14.56
CA LEU A 157 -5.93 -15.69 13.23
C LEU A 157 -6.18 -14.20 13.00
N GLN A 158 -6.78 -13.51 13.95
CA GLN A 158 -7.05 -12.07 13.86
C GLN A 158 -5.75 -11.28 13.64
N GLN A 159 -4.72 -11.55 14.43
CA GLN A 159 -3.41 -10.89 14.27
C GLN A 159 -2.81 -11.12 12.88
N LYS A 160 -2.93 -12.35 12.34
CA LYS A 160 -2.43 -12.67 11.00
C LYS A 160 -3.21 -11.94 9.89
N VAL A 161 -4.53 -11.90 10.00
CA VAL A 161 -5.41 -11.20 9.06
C VAL A 161 -5.14 -9.69 9.09
N GLU A 162 -4.98 -9.11 10.27
CA GLU A 162 -4.60 -7.71 10.43
C GLU A 162 -3.24 -7.40 9.79
N ALA A 163 -2.23 -8.23 10.05
CA ALA A 163 -0.90 -8.09 9.46
C ALA A 163 -0.92 -8.19 7.92
N ILE A 164 -1.78 -9.02 7.34
CA ILE A 164 -1.99 -9.11 5.89
C ILE A 164 -2.60 -7.80 5.37
N GLY A 165 -3.62 -7.29 6.06
CA GLY A 165 -4.28 -6.02 5.72
C GLY A 165 -3.30 -4.85 5.72
N ILE A 166 -2.49 -4.73 6.77
CA ILE A 166 -1.45 -3.69 6.89
C ILE A 166 -0.47 -3.78 5.72
N ARG A 167 0.12 -4.95 5.45
CA ARG A 167 1.05 -5.15 4.33
C ARG A 167 0.45 -4.75 2.98
N ARG A 168 -0.84 -5.03 2.76
CA ARG A 168 -1.55 -4.65 1.53
C ARG A 168 -1.71 -3.13 1.42
N ILE A 169 -2.05 -2.47 2.53
CA ILE A 169 -2.19 -1.00 2.58
C ILE A 169 -0.84 -0.34 2.33
N GLU A 170 0.23 -0.80 3.00
CA GLU A 170 1.60 -0.29 2.83
C GLU A 170 2.07 -0.39 1.37
N LYS A 171 1.87 -1.58 0.76
CA LYS A 171 2.22 -1.79 -0.65
C LYS A 171 1.44 -0.87 -1.59
N ASN A 172 0.14 -0.72 -1.37
CA ASN A 172 -0.69 0.16 -2.19
C ASN A 172 -0.30 1.63 -2.02
N LEU A 173 0.07 2.04 -0.79
CA LEU A 173 0.54 3.40 -0.51
C LEU A 173 1.87 3.67 -1.21
N GLN A 174 2.80 2.70 -1.18
CA GLN A 174 4.08 2.80 -1.87
C GLN A 174 3.88 2.97 -3.38
N LEU A 175 3.07 2.11 -4.03
CA LEU A 175 2.77 2.22 -5.46
C LEU A 175 2.16 3.57 -5.82
N LYS A 176 1.19 4.04 -5.03
CA LYS A 176 0.58 5.37 -5.26
C LYS A 176 1.57 6.51 -5.08
N ASN A 177 2.51 6.40 -4.15
CA ASN A 177 3.54 7.41 -3.96
C ASN A 177 4.50 7.44 -5.16
N GLU A 178 4.89 6.29 -5.69
CA GLU A 178 5.70 6.17 -6.92
C GLU A 178 4.97 6.81 -8.12
N ASP A 179 3.68 6.50 -8.33
CA ASP A 179 2.85 7.09 -9.39
C ASP A 179 2.79 8.62 -9.29
N VAL A 180 2.63 9.16 -8.07
CA VAL A 180 2.59 10.62 -7.84
C VAL A 180 3.94 11.27 -8.14
N GLN A 181 5.05 10.62 -7.75
CA GLN A 181 6.38 11.13 -8.05
C GLN A 181 6.66 11.15 -9.57
N GLU A 182 6.30 10.10 -10.28
CA GLU A 182 6.44 10.05 -11.74
C GLU A 182 5.59 11.12 -12.41
N LEU A 183 4.36 11.31 -11.97
CA LEU A 183 3.48 12.37 -12.50
C LEU A 183 4.07 13.75 -12.24
N LEU A 184 4.61 14.03 -11.05
CA LEU A 184 5.24 15.29 -10.70
C LEU A 184 6.45 15.58 -11.60
N ILE A 185 7.34 14.61 -11.76
CA ILE A 185 8.50 14.73 -12.64
C ILE A 185 8.05 14.98 -14.09
N GLY A 186 7.04 14.23 -14.56
CA GLY A 186 6.49 14.38 -15.90
C GLY A 186 5.90 15.78 -16.14
N MET A 187 5.15 16.33 -15.16
CA MET A 187 4.60 17.68 -15.23
C MET A 187 5.70 18.74 -15.27
N VAL A 188 6.71 18.61 -14.42
CA VAL A 188 7.85 19.55 -14.40
C VAL A 188 8.61 19.48 -15.72
N THR A 189 8.91 18.27 -16.22
CA THR A 189 9.57 18.08 -17.51
C THR A 189 8.76 18.70 -18.66
N ALA A 190 7.44 18.56 -18.66
CA ALA A 190 6.59 19.18 -19.68
C ALA A 190 6.62 20.72 -19.60
N LEU A 191 6.68 21.28 -18.38
CA LEU A 191 6.82 22.74 -18.20
C LEU A 191 8.17 23.24 -18.70
N THR A 192 9.26 22.54 -18.43
CA THR A 192 10.60 22.93 -18.92
C THR A 192 10.69 22.77 -20.43
N GLN A 193 10.13 21.71 -21.01
CA GLN A 193 10.03 21.56 -22.47
C GLN A 193 9.22 22.69 -23.11
N ALA A 194 8.13 23.14 -22.50
CA ALA A 194 7.36 24.29 -23.01
C ALA A 194 8.16 25.59 -22.92
N SER A 195 9.02 25.75 -21.91
CA SER A 195 9.97 26.87 -21.80
C SER A 195 11.02 26.83 -22.90
N SER A 196 11.57 25.64 -23.17
CA SER A 196 12.65 25.43 -24.15
C SER A 196 12.22 25.58 -25.63
N LEU A 197 10.91 25.67 -25.92
CA LEU A 197 10.45 26.04 -27.28
C LEU A 197 10.93 27.41 -27.71
N ARG A 198 11.47 28.24 -26.80
CA ARG A 198 12.04 29.56 -27.05
C ARG A 198 13.57 29.56 -27.12
N ASP A 199 14.21 28.49 -26.66
CA ASP A 199 15.65 28.33 -26.54
C ASP A 199 16.02 26.88 -26.89
N GLU A 200 16.55 26.62 -28.07
CA GLU A 200 16.78 25.25 -28.58
C GLU A 200 17.79 24.42 -27.74
N TYR A 201 18.55 25.07 -26.85
CA TYR A 201 19.63 24.43 -26.09
C TYR A 201 19.22 23.88 -24.70
N THR A 202 18.06 24.26 -24.16
CA THR A 202 17.77 24.15 -22.74
C THR A 202 17.27 22.77 -22.24
N ALA A 203 16.38 22.09 -22.97
CA ALA A 203 15.72 20.87 -22.42
C ALA A 203 16.69 19.71 -22.16
N LEU A 204 17.72 19.52 -22.98
CA LEU A 204 18.71 18.46 -22.75
C LEU A 204 19.68 18.85 -21.63
N HIS A 205 20.08 20.12 -21.60
CA HIS A 205 20.90 20.69 -20.54
C HIS A 205 20.25 20.56 -19.17
N GLU A 206 19.00 21.00 -19.00
CA GLU A 206 18.24 20.89 -17.75
C GLU A 206 18.14 19.44 -17.27
N LYS A 207 17.93 18.49 -18.19
CA LYS A 207 17.94 17.08 -17.87
C LYS A 207 19.30 16.60 -17.38
N HIS A 208 20.39 16.95 -18.07
CA HIS A 208 21.75 16.56 -17.66
C HIS A 208 22.13 17.16 -16.30
N VAL A 209 21.83 18.45 -16.09
CA VAL A 209 22.07 19.13 -14.81
C VAL A 209 21.29 18.43 -13.70
N SER A 210 20.02 18.06 -13.93
CA SER A 210 19.21 17.31 -12.98
C SER A 210 19.81 15.95 -12.65
N GLU A 211 20.20 15.16 -13.66
CA GLU A 211 20.80 13.84 -13.47
C GLU A 211 22.14 13.93 -12.73
N LEU A 212 23.00 14.87 -13.11
CA LEU A 212 24.29 15.06 -12.46
C LEU A 212 24.15 15.55 -11.02
N SER A 213 23.20 16.45 -10.75
CA SER A 213 22.91 16.90 -9.39
C SER A 213 22.49 15.74 -8.48
N VAL A 214 21.65 14.82 -8.97
CA VAL A 214 21.25 13.61 -8.26
C VAL A 214 22.44 12.70 -7.97
N GLU A 215 23.34 12.50 -8.94
CA GLU A 215 24.55 11.66 -8.73
C GLU A 215 25.51 12.30 -7.71
N ILE A 216 25.68 13.62 -7.73
CA ILE A 216 26.46 14.34 -6.69
C ILE A 216 25.79 14.16 -5.32
N GLY A 217 24.47 14.33 -5.24
CA GLY A 217 23.70 14.15 -4.00
C GLY A 217 23.84 12.74 -3.40
N LYS A 218 23.80 11.70 -4.26
CA LYS A 218 24.05 10.31 -3.83
C LYS A 218 25.42 10.13 -3.22
N GLN A 219 26.46 10.71 -3.82
CA GLN A 219 27.83 10.64 -3.29
C GLN A 219 27.98 11.38 -1.96
N LEU A 220 27.15 12.39 -1.71
CA LEU A 220 27.07 13.11 -0.44
C LEU A 220 26.19 12.39 0.61
N GLY A 221 25.57 11.26 0.28
CA GLY A 221 24.74 10.48 1.19
C GLY A 221 23.35 11.07 1.45
N MET A 222 22.83 11.87 0.52
CA MET A 222 21.47 12.45 0.62
C MET A 222 20.40 11.37 0.51
N SER A 223 19.30 11.54 1.23
CA SER A 223 18.16 10.64 1.20
C SER A 223 17.41 10.68 -0.14
N GLU A 224 16.65 9.63 -0.47
CA GLU A 224 15.81 9.59 -1.69
C GLU A 224 14.86 10.79 -1.78
N HIS A 225 14.37 11.27 -0.62
CA HIS A 225 13.53 12.46 -0.57
C HIS A 225 14.28 13.73 -1.00
N GLU A 226 15.51 13.93 -0.52
CA GLU A 226 16.36 15.06 -0.89
C GLU A 226 16.81 14.96 -2.35
N LEU A 227 17.12 13.74 -2.83
CA LEU A 227 17.45 13.48 -4.23
C LEU A 227 16.32 13.83 -5.18
N LEU A 228 15.06 13.58 -4.79
CA LEU A 228 13.91 14.04 -5.57
C LEU A 228 13.84 15.56 -5.64
N GLY A 229 14.13 16.26 -4.55
CA GLY A 229 14.25 17.72 -4.52
C GLY A 229 15.32 18.24 -5.49
N LEU A 230 16.51 17.64 -5.47
CA LEU A 230 17.61 17.97 -6.40
C LEU A 230 17.21 17.74 -7.86
N ARG A 231 16.54 16.61 -8.13
CA ARG A 231 16.04 16.29 -9.48
C ARG A 231 15.10 17.38 -10.00
N LEU A 232 14.12 17.77 -9.17
CA LEU A 232 13.17 18.82 -9.55
C LEU A 232 13.86 20.18 -9.68
N GLY A 233 14.73 20.54 -8.74
CA GLY A 233 15.50 21.79 -8.78
C GLY A 233 16.36 21.90 -10.04
N GLY A 234 17.08 20.84 -10.39
CA GLY A 234 17.88 20.78 -11.62
C GLY A 234 17.06 20.93 -12.90
N LEU A 235 15.82 20.36 -12.92
CA LEU A 235 14.93 20.53 -14.07
C LEU A 235 14.41 21.96 -14.24
N VAL A 236 14.24 22.73 -13.16
CA VAL A 236 13.59 24.06 -13.21
C VAL A 236 14.51 25.21 -12.90
N HIS A 237 15.82 24.98 -12.66
CA HIS A 237 16.73 26.04 -12.22
C HIS A 237 16.72 27.25 -13.16
N ASP A 238 16.59 27.02 -14.43
CA ASP A 238 16.63 28.01 -15.51
C ASP A 238 15.24 28.49 -16.01
N ILE A 239 14.15 28.05 -15.38
CA ILE A 239 12.77 28.35 -15.81
C ILE A 239 12.51 29.87 -15.98
N GLY A 240 13.22 30.68 -15.20
CA GLY A 240 13.10 32.14 -15.26
C GLY A 240 13.62 32.77 -16.57
N LYS A 241 14.35 32.02 -17.40
CA LYS A 241 14.73 32.46 -18.75
C LYS A 241 13.53 32.79 -19.64
N MET A 242 12.33 32.27 -19.29
CA MET A 242 11.07 32.66 -19.94
C MET A 242 10.79 34.17 -19.88
N ALA A 243 11.35 34.89 -18.92
CA ALA A 243 11.20 36.34 -18.77
C ALA A 243 12.21 37.13 -19.63
N VAL A 244 13.20 36.47 -20.24
CA VAL A 244 14.22 37.11 -21.06
C VAL A 244 13.75 37.05 -22.53
N PRO A 245 13.89 38.16 -23.31
CA PRO A 245 13.59 38.14 -24.75
C PRO A 245 14.41 37.09 -25.49
N SER A 246 13.78 36.35 -26.41
CA SER A 246 14.44 35.30 -27.19
C SER A 246 15.56 35.82 -28.09
N GLU A 247 15.45 37.07 -28.54
CA GLU A 247 16.47 37.74 -29.34
C GLU A 247 17.78 37.95 -28.58
N ILE A 248 17.71 38.05 -27.23
CA ILE A 248 18.88 38.15 -26.36
C ILE A 248 19.44 36.76 -26.08
N LEU A 249 18.60 35.79 -25.78
CA LEU A 249 19.02 34.41 -25.48
C LEU A 249 19.71 33.75 -26.68
N ASN A 250 19.18 33.96 -27.89
CA ASN A 250 19.69 33.35 -29.13
C ASN A 250 20.61 34.28 -29.90
N LYS A 251 21.14 35.34 -29.29
CA LYS A 251 22.01 36.30 -29.98
C LYS A 251 23.34 35.65 -30.37
N ILE A 252 23.66 35.69 -31.64
CA ILE A 252 24.97 35.29 -32.16
C ILE A 252 25.97 36.42 -31.95
N GLY A 253 27.05 36.17 -31.20
CA GLY A 253 28.11 37.12 -30.91
C GLY A 253 28.11 37.63 -29.48
N GLU A 254 28.87 38.71 -29.23
CA GLU A 254 29.04 39.24 -27.87
C GLU A 254 27.76 39.94 -27.36
N LEU A 255 27.41 39.65 -26.12
CA LEU A 255 26.29 40.30 -25.42
C LEU A 255 26.75 41.67 -24.86
N LEU A 256 25.89 42.66 -25.04
CA LEU A 256 26.10 43.98 -24.42
C LEU A 256 25.92 43.90 -22.88
N PRO A 257 26.54 44.79 -22.10
CA PRO A 257 26.37 44.79 -20.64
C PRO A 257 24.90 44.87 -20.20
N ALA A 258 24.05 45.59 -20.91
CA ALA A 258 22.61 45.66 -20.65
C ALA A 258 21.88 44.33 -20.92
N GLU A 259 22.27 43.59 -21.97
CA GLU A 259 21.73 42.29 -22.31
C GLU A 259 22.14 41.24 -21.27
N ILE A 260 23.40 41.27 -20.81
CA ILE A 260 23.88 40.43 -19.72
C ILE A 260 23.08 40.69 -18.44
N ALA A 261 22.82 41.97 -18.12
CA ALA A 261 21.98 42.31 -16.95
C ALA A 261 20.57 41.76 -17.06
N MET A 262 19.98 41.73 -18.27
CA MET A 262 18.67 41.14 -18.51
C MET A 262 18.68 39.61 -18.33
N ILE A 263 19.73 38.92 -18.76
CA ILE A 263 19.85 37.48 -18.53
C ILE A 263 19.97 37.19 -17.02
N ARG A 264 20.75 37.99 -16.27
CA ARG A 264 21.01 37.78 -14.84
C ARG A 264 19.80 37.92 -13.94
N ILE A 265 18.64 38.38 -14.44
CA ILE A 265 17.40 38.42 -13.66
C ILE A 265 16.67 37.07 -13.59
N HIS A 266 17.03 36.05 -14.44
CA HIS A 266 16.28 34.81 -14.52
C HIS A 266 16.19 34.03 -13.19
N PRO A 267 17.20 33.99 -12.30
CA PRO A 267 17.06 33.31 -11.02
C PRO A 267 15.94 33.90 -10.16
N GLU A 268 15.88 35.25 -10.10
CA GLU A 268 14.82 35.94 -9.35
C GLU A 268 13.44 35.75 -10.02
N MET A 269 13.38 35.72 -11.34
CA MET A 269 12.13 35.52 -12.06
C MET A 269 11.64 34.08 -11.93
N GLY A 270 12.54 33.10 -11.98
CA GLY A 270 12.24 31.71 -11.71
C GLY A 270 11.72 31.50 -10.29
N ALA A 271 12.38 32.08 -9.28
CA ALA A 271 11.93 32.05 -7.90
C ALA A 271 10.51 32.61 -7.71
N LYS A 272 10.16 33.71 -8.44
CA LYS A 272 8.80 34.29 -8.43
C LYS A 272 7.74 33.36 -8.97
N ILE A 273 8.05 32.55 -9.99
CA ILE A 273 7.12 31.55 -10.54
C ILE A 273 6.68 30.56 -9.45
N PHE A 274 7.62 30.14 -8.61
CA PHE A 274 7.38 29.16 -7.55
C PHE A 274 7.07 29.77 -6.17
N ALA A 275 7.00 31.09 -6.03
CA ALA A 275 6.86 31.78 -4.72
C ALA A 275 5.63 31.35 -3.90
N HIS A 276 4.57 30.87 -4.55
CA HIS A 276 3.35 30.39 -3.89
C HIS A 276 3.28 28.86 -3.72
N LEU A 277 4.26 28.14 -4.25
CA LEU A 277 4.32 26.70 -4.15
C LEU A 277 4.98 26.30 -2.83
N ARG A 278 4.26 25.54 -2.01
CA ARG A 278 4.82 24.94 -0.79
C ARG A 278 5.42 23.59 -1.14
N THR A 279 6.72 23.50 -1.12
CA THR A 279 7.46 22.25 -1.31
C THR A 279 8.20 21.88 -0.03
N PRO A 280 8.46 20.59 0.22
CA PRO A 280 9.29 20.16 1.34
C PRO A 280 10.80 20.38 1.09
N TRP A 281 11.17 20.85 -0.10
CA TRP A 281 12.55 21.11 -0.52
C TRP A 281 12.79 22.62 -0.69
N PRO A 282 14.03 23.08 -0.58
CA PRO A 282 14.39 24.49 -0.79
C PRO A 282 14.43 24.83 -2.30
N LEU A 283 13.31 24.59 -3.00
CA LEU A 283 13.23 24.74 -4.46
C LEU A 283 13.46 26.19 -4.90
N ILE A 284 12.95 27.15 -4.14
CA ILE A 284 13.12 28.58 -4.42
C ILE A 284 14.60 28.95 -4.31
N GLU A 285 15.26 28.49 -3.26
CA GLU A 285 16.69 28.70 -3.02
C GLU A 285 17.54 28.06 -4.13
N MET A 286 17.20 26.85 -4.56
CA MET A 286 17.87 26.18 -5.67
C MET A 286 17.82 27.04 -6.95
N ILE A 287 16.64 27.55 -7.30
CA ILE A 287 16.42 28.40 -8.49
C ILE A 287 17.12 29.75 -8.34
N GLU A 288 16.96 30.41 -7.18
CA GLU A 288 17.46 31.77 -6.99
C GLU A 288 18.98 31.83 -6.84
N GLN A 289 19.60 30.76 -6.27
CA GLN A 289 20.99 30.80 -5.82
C GLN A 289 21.96 29.98 -6.70
N HIS A 290 21.52 29.29 -7.76
CA HIS A 290 22.41 28.43 -8.54
C HIS A 290 23.54 29.18 -9.26
N HIS A 291 23.43 30.48 -9.44
CA HIS A 291 24.50 31.35 -9.92
C HIS A 291 25.26 32.10 -8.85
N GLU A 292 24.97 31.86 -7.58
CA GLU A 292 25.79 32.37 -6.49
C GLU A 292 27.15 31.65 -6.45
N ARG A 293 28.16 32.33 -5.91
CA ARG A 293 29.52 31.80 -5.78
C ARG A 293 29.99 31.95 -4.33
N ILE A 294 30.72 30.96 -3.84
CA ILE A 294 31.16 30.90 -2.43
C ILE A 294 31.98 32.12 -1.98
N ASP A 295 32.63 32.80 -2.91
CA ASP A 295 33.40 34.03 -2.68
C ASP A 295 32.54 35.32 -2.69
N GLY A 296 31.25 35.21 -3.01
CA GLY A 296 30.32 36.31 -3.13
C GLY A 296 30.37 37.10 -4.44
N SER A 297 31.08 36.58 -5.46
CA SER A 297 31.13 37.14 -6.80
C SER A 297 29.93 36.77 -7.67
N GLY A 298 29.06 35.89 -7.17
CA GLY A 298 27.85 35.43 -7.84
C GLY A 298 26.71 36.43 -7.83
N TYR A 299 25.58 36.02 -8.34
CA TYR A 299 24.35 36.81 -8.41
C TYR A 299 23.12 35.93 -8.14
N PRO A 300 21.96 36.48 -7.75
CA PRO A 300 21.60 37.91 -7.72
C PRO A 300 22.00 38.66 -6.43
N LYS A 301 22.23 37.92 -5.30
CA LYS A 301 22.39 38.52 -3.97
C LYS A 301 23.84 38.66 -3.49
N GLY A 302 24.78 37.99 -4.18
CA GLY A 302 26.18 37.95 -3.78
C GLY A 302 26.39 37.19 -2.47
N LEU A 303 25.65 36.10 -2.26
CA LEU A 303 25.73 35.25 -1.07
C LEU A 303 27.10 34.56 -0.96
N ARG A 304 27.53 34.24 0.28
CA ARG A 304 28.84 33.65 0.54
C ARG A 304 28.72 32.36 1.34
N ASN A 305 29.56 31.39 1.02
CA ASN A 305 29.72 30.14 1.76
C ASN A 305 28.39 29.49 2.14
N GLU A 306 28.13 29.36 3.44
CA GLU A 306 26.96 28.68 4.01
C GLU A 306 25.64 29.47 3.85
N GLN A 307 25.68 30.71 3.37
CA GLN A 307 24.48 31.43 3.00
C GLN A 307 23.81 30.85 1.74
N ILE A 308 24.59 30.12 0.93
CA ILE A 308 24.10 29.42 -0.25
C ILE A 308 23.63 28.03 0.14
N ALA A 309 22.38 27.68 -0.13
CA ALA A 309 21.84 26.37 0.13
C ALA A 309 22.69 25.26 -0.50
N LEU A 310 22.84 24.12 0.17
CA LEU A 310 23.66 23.00 -0.30
C LEU A 310 23.21 22.53 -1.68
N GLU A 311 21.92 22.40 -1.86
CA GLU A 311 21.28 21.95 -3.11
C GLU A 311 21.56 22.93 -4.25
N ALA A 312 21.53 24.25 -3.99
CA ALA A 312 21.89 25.27 -4.98
C ALA A 312 23.38 25.18 -5.36
N ARG A 313 24.27 24.90 -4.43
CA ARG A 313 25.70 24.65 -4.70
C ARG A 313 25.93 23.42 -5.57
N ILE A 314 25.18 22.36 -5.32
CA ILE A 314 25.20 21.12 -6.12
C ILE A 314 24.76 21.42 -7.56
N ILE A 315 23.62 22.10 -7.73
CA ILE A 315 23.12 22.50 -9.06
C ILE A 315 24.11 23.42 -9.76
N ALA A 316 24.70 24.40 -9.06
CA ALA A 316 25.70 25.31 -9.62
C ALA A 316 26.95 24.57 -10.19
N VAL A 317 27.39 23.49 -9.54
CA VAL A 317 28.49 22.67 -10.03
C VAL A 317 28.07 21.84 -11.24
N ALA A 318 26.88 21.23 -11.19
CA ALA A 318 26.33 20.43 -12.29
C ALA A 318 26.10 21.27 -13.55
N ASP A 319 25.53 22.48 -13.41
CA ASP A 319 25.29 23.44 -14.47
C ASP A 319 26.60 23.86 -15.19
N VAL A 320 27.58 24.30 -14.42
CA VAL A 320 28.88 24.66 -14.98
C VAL A 320 29.55 23.49 -15.69
N TYR A 321 29.51 22.31 -15.10
CA TYR A 321 30.11 21.11 -15.69
C TYR A 321 29.44 20.75 -17.04
N ASP A 322 28.12 20.70 -17.08
CA ASP A 322 27.41 20.39 -18.33
C ASP A 322 27.65 21.44 -19.39
N SER A 323 27.61 22.73 -19.05
CA SER A 323 27.88 23.85 -19.97
C SER A 323 29.29 23.79 -20.55
N MET A 324 30.30 23.26 -19.85
CA MET A 324 31.67 23.11 -20.33
C MET A 324 31.88 21.82 -21.14
N SER A 325 31.09 20.78 -20.90
CA SER A 325 31.26 19.45 -21.51
C SER A 325 30.48 19.28 -22.83
N THR A 326 29.49 20.12 -23.10
CA THR A 326 28.59 20.03 -24.24
C THR A 326 28.96 21.00 -25.39
N ASN A 327 30.03 21.81 -25.24
CA ASN A 327 30.54 22.74 -26.30
C ASN A 327 31.64 22.10 -27.15
#